data_0fcd3c52fa575b7dd22a9a9c417f0378
#
_entry.id   0fcd3c52fa575b7dd22a9a9c417f0378
#
_cell.length_a   1.000
_cell.length_b   1.000
_cell.length_c   1.000
_cell.angle_alpha   90.00
_cell.angle_beta   90.00
_cell.angle_gamma   90.00
#
_symmetry.space_group_name_H-M   'P 1'
#
loop_
_entity.id
_entity.type
_entity.pdbx_description
1 polymer ?
#
loop_
_entity_poly.entity_id
_entity_poly.type
_entity_poly.pdbx_seq_one_letter_code
_entity_poly.pdbx_strand_id
1 'polypeptide(L)'
;MGESTGRAGDKIGWNKLAGIVNFGLTKLRLRGIPVMVRKLQKADIDRVADIWLDTNLKAHDFISAQYWKRNFELVKEMLLQAEVYLYESDQKIQGFIGLNNDYIEGIFVSDKMQSQGIGKILLNDTKDKRNELRLNVYRKNTRAISFYQREGFEIQSDGLDEATGEKEYAMVWKKNSCFSQNALISRSF
;
A
#
# COMPACT_ATOMS: atom_id res chain seq x y z
N MET A 1 -41.67 -19.14 -3.59
CA MET A 1 -40.42 -19.69 -4.10
C MET A 1 -39.83 -18.66 -5.03
N GLY A 2 -38.82 -17.93 -4.57
CA GLY A 2 -38.09 -16.92 -5.31
C GLY A 2 -36.66 -16.98 -4.87
N GLU A 3 -35.85 -17.66 -5.66
CA GLU A 3 -34.38 -17.80 -5.42
C GLU A 3 -33.70 -16.47 -5.68
N SER A 4 -33.13 -15.92 -4.65
CA SER A 4 -32.20 -14.79 -4.70
C SER A 4 -30.81 -15.35 -5.05
N THR A 5 -30.45 -15.25 -6.32
CA THR A 5 -29.06 -15.50 -6.76
C THR A 5 -28.19 -14.30 -6.35
N GLY A 6 -27.51 -14.43 -5.21
CA GLY A 6 -26.46 -13.52 -4.79
C GLY A 6 -25.26 -13.65 -5.74
N ARG A 7 -24.91 -12.54 -6.41
CA ARG A 7 -23.72 -12.43 -7.21
C ARG A 7 -22.49 -12.58 -6.32
N ALA A 8 -21.76 -13.66 -6.51
CA ALA A 8 -20.37 -13.81 -6.08
C ALA A 8 -19.48 -13.00 -7.04
N GLY A 9 -19.06 -11.85 -6.62
CA GLY A 9 -18.16 -11.01 -7.36
C GLY A 9 -18.05 -9.66 -6.68
N ASP A 10 -17.08 -9.45 -5.84
CA ASP A 10 -16.52 -8.14 -5.50
C ASP A 10 -15.78 -8.23 -4.17
N LYS A 11 -14.61 -8.87 -4.22
CA LYS A 11 -13.59 -8.66 -3.18
C LYS A 11 -12.26 -8.35 -3.83
N ILE A 12 -12.19 -7.17 -4.44
CA ILE A 12 -10.95 -6.43 -4.49
C ILE A 12 -10.87 -5.79 -3.12
N GLY A 13 -9.78 -6.01 -2.38
CA GLY A 13 -9.66 -5.65 -0.97
C GLY A 13 -9.58 -4.15 -0.67
N TRP A 14 -10.60 -3.40 -1.08
CA TRP A 14 -10.78 -1.99 -0.76
C TRP A 14 -12.10 -1.82 0.02
N ASN A 15 -12.15 -2.29 1.27
CA ASN A 15 -13.33 -2.15 2.11
C ASN A 15 -13.42 -0.78 2.76
N LYS A 16 -14.32 0.03 2.18
CA LYS A 16 -15.16 1.10 2.78
C LYS A 16 -14.60 2.00 3.89
N LEU A 17 -14.64 3.28 3.57
CA LEU A 17 -15.18 4.42 4.32
C LEU A 17 -14.22 5.54 4.69
N ALA A 18 -14.73 6.69 4.28
CA ALA A 18 -14.24 8.04 4.42
C ALA A 18 -13.92 8.49 5.85
N GLY A 19 -12.85 9.25 5.95
CA GLY A 19 -12.61 10.18 7.05
C GLY A 19 -11.71 11.29 6.55
N ILE A 20 -12.26 12.50 6.45
CA ILE A 20 -11.56 13.71 6.02
C ILE A 20 -10.57 14.11 7.11
N VAL A 21 -9.27 14.12 6.81
CA VAL A 21 -8.29 14.90 7.56
C VAL A 21 -7.25 15.46 6.59
N ASN A 22 -7.17 16.77 6.58
CA ASN A 22 -6.26 17.55 5.78
C ASN A 22 -4.88 17.53 6.47
N PHE A 23 -3.83 16.96 5.85
CA PHE A 23 -2.47 16.98 6.38
C PHE A 23 -1.42 17.34 5.35
N GLY A 24 -0.45 18.10 5.84
CA GLY A 24 0.55 18.86 5.16
C GLY A 24 1.50 18.10 4.23
N LEU A 25 2.02 18.86 3.30
CA LEU A 25 3.03 18.48 2.33
C LEU A 25 4.36 18.18 3.01
N THR A 26 4.83 16.94 2.94
CA THR A 26 6.20 16.59 3.37
C THR A 26 7.14 16.84 2.20
N LYS A 27 7.92 17.93 2.28
CA LYS A 27 8.96 18.24 1.28
C LYS A 27 10.26 17.54 1.67
N LEU A 28 10.61 16.51 0.92
CA LEU A 28 11.90 15.82 1.00
C LEU A 28 12.78 16.20 -0.21
N ARG A 29 14.11 16.12 -0.06
CA ARG A 29 15.05 16.29 -1.18
C ARG A 29 15.87 15.03 -1.34
N LEU A 30 15.77 14.38 -2.50
CA LEU A 30 16.68 13.31 -2.91
C LEU A 30 17.59 13.84 -4.02
N ARG A 31 18.89 13.85 -3.76
CA ARG A 31 19.92 14.32 -4.72
C ARG A 31 19.68 15.73 -5.29
N GLY A 32 19.12 16.64 -4.46
CA GLY A 32 18.85 18.02 -4.89
C GLY A 32 17.54 18.24 -5.64
N ILE A 33 16.82 17.17 -6.00
CA ILE A 33 15.51 17.23 -6.66
C ILE A 33 14.41 17.40 -5.60
N PRO A 34 13.47 18.34 -5.75
CA PRO A 34 12.35 18.43 -4.85
C PRO A 34 11.46 17.19 -5.00
N VAL A 35 11.35 16.45 -3.93
CA VAL A 35 10.47 15.29 -3.81
C VAL A 35 9.31 15.66 -2.93
N MET A 36 8.11 15.27 -3.31
CA MET A 36 6.89 15.54 -2.57
C MET A 36 6.08 14.28 -2.39
N VAL A 37 5.74 13.97 -1.12
CA VAL A 37 4.65 13.04 -0.83
C VAL A 37 3.40 13.87 -0.58
N ARG A 38 2.35 13.64 -1.37
CA ARG A 38 1.08 14.36 -1.26
C ARG A 38 -0.11 13.45 -1.43
N LYS A 39 -1.26 13.89 -0.95
CA LYS A 39 -2.52 13.18 -1.15
C LYS A 39 -2.94 13.22 -2.63
N LEU A 40 -3.58 12.14 -3.09
CA LEU A 40 -4.19 12.02 -4.41
C LEU A 40 -5.26 13.09 -4.63
N GLN A 41 -5.28 13.67 -5.82
CA GLN A 41 -6.32 14.56 -6.32
C GLN A 41 -7.06 13.92 -7.51
N LYS A 42 -8.26 14.40 -7.81
CA LYS A 42 -9.06 13.85 -8.91
C LYS A 42 -8.33 13.84 -10.26
N ALA A 43 -7.53 14.85 -10.52
CA ALA A 43 -6.73 14.97 -11.76
C ALA A 43 -5.62 13.91 -11.89
N ASP A 44 -5.26 13.23 -10.80
CA ASP A 44 -4.16 12.25 -10.79
C ASP A 44 -4.62 10.82 -11.12
N ILE A 45 -5.93 10.57 -11.11
CA ILE A 45 -6.52 9.22 -11.12
C ILE A 45 -6.06 8.41 -12.31
N ASP A 46 -6.12 8.96 -13.50
CA ASP A 46 -5.72 8.22 -14.72
C ASP A 46 -4.26 7.80 -14.63
N ARG A 47 -3.37 8.70 -14.21
CA ARG A 47 -1.95 8.38 -14.05
C ARG A 47 -1.69 7.34 -12.97
N VAL A 48 -2.42 7.41 -11.85
CA VAL A 48 -2.28 6.45 -10.73
C VAL A 48 -2.81 5.08 -11.14
N ALA A 49 -3.95 5.02 -11.84
CA ALA A 49 -4.50 3.80 -12.38
C ALA A 49 -3.58 3.13 -13.41
N ASP A 50 -2.92 3.91 -14.28
CA ASP A 50 -1.91 3.39 -15.21
C ASP A 50 -0.74 2.75 -14.46
N ILE A 51 -0.21 3.40 -13.43
CA ILE A 51 0.87 2.84 -12.60
C ILE A 51 0.41 1.53 -11.92
N TRP A 52 -0.83 1.52 -11.39
CA TRP A 52 -1.42 0.31 -10.80
C TRP A 52 -1.47 -0.85 -11.80
N LEU A 53 -2.01 -0.61 -12.99
CA LEU A 53 -2.15 -1.65 -14.01
C LEU A 53 -0.79 -2.17 -14.47
N ASP A 54 0.11 -1.28 -14.85
CA ASP A 54 1.44 -1.64 -15.35
C ASP A 54 2.25 -2.43 -14.32
N THR A 55 2.15 -2.03 -13.05
CA THR A 55 2.87 -2.70 -11.96
C THR A 55 2.31 -4.09 -11.70
N ASN A 56 0.99 -4.24 -11.65
CA ASN A 56 0.36 -5.54 -11.43
C ASN A 56 0.63 -6.53 -12.56
N LEU A 57 0.53 -6.08 -13.81
CA LEU A 57 0.83 -6.92 -14.97
C LEU A 57 2.26 -7.50 -14.95
N LYS A 58 3.21 -6.76 -14.36
CA LYS A 58 4.63 -7.18 -14.28
C LYS A 58 4.96 -7.95 -13.02
N ALA A 59 4.42 -7.53 -11.88
CA ALA A 59 4.75 -8.14 -10.59
C ALA A 59 3.96 -9.42 -10.30
N HIS A 60 2.85 -9.62 -11.01
CA HIS A 60 1.92 -10.72 -10.79
C HIS A 60 1.61 -11.44 -12.11
N ASP A 61 2.65 -11.84 -12.86
CA ASP A 61 2.56 -12.57 -14.13
C ASP A 61 1.91 -13.95 -13.99
N PHE A 62 1.83 -14.47 -12.77
CA PHE A 62 1.11 -15.69 -12.39
C PHE A 62 -0.42 -15.49 -12.28
N ILE A 63 -0.92 -14.26 -12.37
CA ILE A 63 -2.35 -13.92 -12.45
C ILE A 63 -2.66 -13.46 -13.89
N SER A 64 -3.79 -13.91 -14.42
CA SER A 64 -4.19 -13.55 -15.77
C SER A 64 -4.21 -12.02 -15.98
N ALA A 65 -3.57 -11.55 -17.05
CA ALA A 65 -3.61 -10.13 -17.43
C ALA A 65 -5.04 -9.61 -17.63
N GLN A 66 -5.97 -10.49 -18.03
CA GLN A 66 -7.38 -10.16 -18.18
C GLN A 66 -8.05 -9.77 -16.85
N TYR A 67 -7.61 -10.37 -15.73
CA TYR A 67 -8.09 -10.03 -14.40
C TYR A 67 -7.79 -8.55 -14.09
N TRP A 68 -6.55 -8.10 -14.29
CA TRP A 68 -6.14 -6.72 -14.03
C TRP A 68 -6.84 -5.72 -14.95
N LYS A 69 -6.89 -6.03 -16.26
CA LYS A 69 -7.53 -5.16 -17.26
C LYS A 69 -9.03 -4.98 -17.01
N ARG A 70 -9.72 -6.05 -16.65
CA ARG A 70 -11.16 -6.02 -16.36
C ARG A 70 -11.50 -5.15 -15.15
N ASN A 71 -10.60 -5.07 -14.18
CA ASN A 71 -10.80 -4.31 -12.96
C ASN A 71 -10.31 -2.85 -13.05
N PHE A 72 -9.79 -2.41 -14.19
CA PHE A 72 -9.14 -1.11 -14.34
C PHE A 72 -10.08 0.07 -14.04
N GLU A 73 -11.28 0.07 -14.60
CA GLU A 73 -12.25 1.16 -14.36
C GLU A 73 -12.77 1.14 -12.92
N LEU A 74 -13.03 -0.04 -12.36
CA LEU A 74 -13.42 -0.16 -10.96
C LEU A 74 -12.35 0.40 -10.01
N VAL A 75 -11.08 0.15 -10.30
CA VAL A 75 -9.97 0.69 -9.50
C VAL A 75 -9.94 2.22 -9.54
N LYS A 76 -10.23 2.86 -10.68
CA LYS A 76 -10.34 4.33 -10.76
C LYS A 76 -11.42 4.87 -9.83
N GLU A 77 -12.58 4.22 -9.78
CA GLU A 77 -13.66 4.59 -8.87
C GLU A 77 -13.25 4.42 -7.40
N MET A 78 -12.56 3.33 -7.09
CA MET A 78 -12.08 3.04 -5.73
C MET A 78 -11.00 4.03 -5.28
N LEU A 79 -10.07 4.43 -6.16
CA LEU A 79 -9.04 5.43 -5.88
C LEU A 79 -9.62 6.76 -5.42
N LEU A 80 -10.81 7.15 -5.92
CA LEU A 80 -11.51 8.38 -5.49
C LEU A 80 -11.95 8.35 -4.03
N GLN A 81 -12.18 7.17 -3.47
CA GLN A 81 -12.72 6.97 -2.12
C GLN A 81 -11.64 6.52 -1.13
N ALA A 82 -10.47 6.12 -1.61
CA ALA A 82 -9.39 5.59 -0.81
C ALA A 82 -8.49 6.69 -0.23
N GLU A 83 -7.77 6.36 0.85
CA GLU A 83 -6.66 7.16 1.32
C GLU A 83 -5.42 6.82 0.50
N VAL A 84 -5.02 7.71 -0.42
CA VAL A 84 -3.90 7.48 -1.34
C VAL A 84 -2.89 8.60 -1.23
N TYR A 85 -1.61 8.25 -1.05
CA TYR A 85 -0.48 9.19 -1.07
C TYR A 85 0.42 8.91 -2.27
N LEU A 86 0.80 9.97 -2.95
CA LEU A 86 1.59 9.95 -4.17
C LEU A 86 3.02 10.37 -3.88
N TYR A 87 3.97 9.74 -4.56
CA TYR A 87 5.33 10.23 -4.68
C TYR A 87 5.46 10.95 -6.02
N GLU A 88 5.79 12.25 -5.94
CA GLU A 88 6.00 13.10 -7.10
C GLU A 88 7.42 13.65 -7.14
N SER A 89 8.08 13.56 -8.29
CA SER A 89 9.35 14.20 -8.59
C SER A 89 9.33 14.75 -10.02
N ASP A 90 9.95 15.90 -10.24
CA ASP A 90 9.97 16.56 -11.55
C ASP A 90 8.58 16.70 -12.19
N GLN A 91 7.59 17.08 -11.36
CA GLN A 91 6.18 17.24 -11.77
C GLN A 91 5.56 15.95 -12.35
N LYS A 92 6.11 14.79 -12.03
CA LYS A 92 5.61 13.49 -12.47
C LYS A 92 5.32 12.58 -11.29
N ILE A 93 4.16 11.97 -11.29
CA ILE A 93 3.81 10.93 -10.34
C ILE A 93 4.57 9.67 -10.73
N GLN A 94 5.41 9.17 -9.81
CA GLN A 94 6.29 8.02 -10.02
C GLN A 94 5.88 6.79 -9.19
N GLY A 95 5.03 6.98 -8.20
CA GLY A 95 4.52 5.90 -7.38
C GLY A 95 3.47 6.37 -6.40
N PHE A 96 2.81 5.43 -5.75
CA PHE A 96 1.80 5.70 -4.73
C PHE A 96 1.66 4.55 -3.74
N ILE A 97 1.06 4.86 -2.60
CA ILE A 97 0.58 3.90 -1.60
C ILE A 97 -0.91 4.11 -1.41
N GLY A 98 -1.69 3.01 -1.44
CA GLY A 98 -3.10 2.99 -1.13
C GLY A 98 -3.33 2.38 0.25
N LEU A 99 -4.21 2.99 1.03
CA LEU A 99 -4.51 2.64 2.42
C LEU A 99 -6.00 2.51 2.65
N ASN A 100 -6.35 1.61 3.55
CA ASN A 100 -7.66 1.50 4.17
C ASN A 100 -7.44 1.41 5.69
N ASN A 101 -7.54 2.53 6.39
CA ASN A 101 -7.14 2.67 7.79
C ASN A 101 -5.68 2.22 8.01
N ASP A 102 -5.45 1.16 8.77
CA ASP A 102 -4.12 0.59 9.04
C ASP A 102 -3.71 -0.50 8.02
N TYR A 103 -4.55 -0.77 7.03
CA TYR A 103 -4.27 -1.76 6.01
C TYR A 103 -3.68 -1.11 4.75
N ILE A 104 -2.50 -1.60 4.32
CA ILE A 104 -1.86 -1.22 3.07
C ILE A 104 -2.44 -2.09 1.95
N GLU A 105 -3.21 -1.46 1.06
CA GLU A 105 -3.75 -2.11 -0.12
C GLU A 105 -2.68 -2.39 -1.19
N GLY A 106 -1.63 -1.57 -1.19
CA GLY A 106 -0.46 -1.78 -2.04
C GLY A 106 0.44 -0.56 -2.13
N ILE A 107 1.71 -0.83 -2.49
CA ILE A 107 2.71 0.18 -2.85
C ILE A 107 3.12 -0.07 -4.29
N PHE A 108 2.90 0.91 -5.14
CA PHE A 108 3.10 0.82 -6.57
C PHE A 108 4.11 1.87 -7.02
N VAL A 109 5.14 1.46 -7.73
CA VAL A 109 6.18 2.35 -8.24
C VAL A 109 6.38 2.07 -9.72
N SER A 110 6.36 3.13 -10.54
CA SER A 110 6.57 3.02 -11.98
C SER A 110 7.88 2.29 -12.28
N ASP A 111 7.90 1.43 -13.28
CA ASP A 111 8.96 0.46 -13.56
C ASP A 111 10.36 1.10 -13.59
N LYS A 112 10.51 2.20 -14.35
CA LYS A 112 11.79 2.92 -14.49
C LYS A 112 12.29 3.55 -13.20
N MET A 113 11.45 3.68 -12.19
CA MET A 113 11.75 4.34 -10.92
C MET A 113 11.84 3.36 -9.75
N GLN A 114 11.67 2.08 -10.01
CA GLN A 114 11.85 1.04 -8.99
C GLN A 114 13.30 0.97 -8.52
N SER A 115 13.53 0.40 -7.32
CA SER A 115 14.84 0.27 -6.67
C SER A 115 15.57 1.59 -6.38
N GLN A 116 14.87 2.71 -6.41
CA GLN A 116 15.39 4.04 -6.09
C GLN A 116 14.92 4.57 -4.72
N GLY A 117 14.35 3.68 -3.88
CA GLY A 117 13.90 4.04 -2.53
C GLY A 117 12.50 4.63 -2.44
N ILE A 118 11.78 4.81 -3.55
CA ILE A 118 10.45 5.44 -3.57
C ILE A 118 9.46 4.69 -2.67
N GLY A 119 9.39 3.36 -2.78
CA GLY A 119 8.53 2.54 -1.91
C GLY A 119 8.81 2.74 -0.43
N LYS A 120 10.09 2.87 -0.05
CA LYS A 120 10.49 3.15 1.34
C LYS A 120 10.06 4.54 1.79
N ILE A 121 10.15 5.56 0.94
CA ILE A 121 9.71 6.92 1.26
C ILE A 121 8.20 6.96 1.52
N LEU A 122 7.39 6.36 0.64
CA LEU A 122 5.95 6.24 0.81
C LEU A 122 5.57 5.50 2.09
N LEU A 123 6.25 4.38 2.35
CA LEU A 123 6.01 3.58 3.54
C LEU A 123 6.40 4.30 4.83
N ASN A 124 7.53 5.01 4.86
CA ASN A 124 7.96 5.77 6.03
C ASN A 124 7.00 6.93 6.34
N ASP A 125 6.56 7.70 5.32
CA ASP A 125 5.54 8.72 5.49
C ASP A 125 4.24 8.16 6.09
N THR A 126 3.89 6.94 5.74
CA THR A 126 2.74 6.22 6.31
C THR A 126 2.99 5.77 7.75
N LYS A 127 4.17 5.19 8.04
CA LYS A 127 4.57 4.76 9.39
C LYS A 127 4.62 5.90 10.40
N ASP A 128 4.98 7.11 9.97
CA ASP A 128 4.99 8.29 10.83
C ASP A 128 3.59 8.64 11.36
N LYS A 129 2.56 8.25 10.63
CA LYS A 129 1.14 8.54 10.91
C LYS A 129 0.39 7.38 11.57
N ARG A 130 1.02 6.23 11.78
CA ARG A 130 0.39 4.98 12.24
C ARG A 130 1.23 4.30 13.31
N ASN A 131 0.58 3.53 14.16
CA ASN A 131 1.25 2.70 15.19
C ASN A 131 1.35 1.23 14.78
N GLU A 132 0.48 0.81 13.88
CA GLU A 132 0.46 -0.53 13.29
C GLU A 132 0.09 -0.40 11.82
N LEU A 133 0.64 -1.29 10.98
CA LEU A 133 0.27 -1.44 9.58
C LEU A 133 0.16 -2.91 9.25
N ARG A 134 -0.82 -3.26 8.43
CA ARG A 134 -1.10 -4.62 7.97
C ARG A 134 -1.16 -4.65 6.45
N LEU A 135 -0.85 -5.80 5.87
CA LEU A 135 -1.00 -6.04 4.44
C LEU A 135 -1.10 -7.53 4.14
N ASN A 136 -1.58 -7.85 2.95
CA ASN A 136 -1.40 -9.16 2.35
C ASN A 136 -0.46 -9.06 1.16
N VAL A 137 0.34 -10.11 0.94
CA VAL A 137 1.28 -10.19 -0.18
C VAL A 137 1.29 -11.60 -0.76
N TYR A 138 1.13 -11.71 -2.07
CA TYR A 138 1.20 -13.01 -2.74
C TYR A 138 2.55 -13.69 -2.49
N ARG A 139 2.52 -14.98 -2.14
CA ARG A 139 3.74 -15.76 -1.85
C ARG A 139 4.70 -15.84 -3.04
N LYS A 140 4.18 -15.74 -4.26
CA LYS A 140 4.97 -15.70 -5.48
C LYS A 140 5.68 -14.35 -5.70
N ASN A 141 5.23 -13.27 -5.05
CA ASN A 141 5.88 -11.96 -5.11
C ASN A 141 7.01 -11.85 -4.07
N THR A 142 8.07 -12.64 -4.25
CA THR A 142 9.22 -12.71 -3.32
C THR A 142 9.93 -11.38 -3.16
N ARG A 143 9.91 -10.51 -4.19
CA ARG A 143 10.49 -9.18 -4.15
C ARG A 143 9.75 -8.26 -3.17
N ALA A 144 8.43 -8.28 -3.19
CA ALA A 144 7.62 -7.50 -2.25
C ALA A 144 7.77 -8.04 -0.82
N ILE A 145 7.76 -9.36 -0.62
CA ILE A 145 7.99 -10.00 0.68
C ILE A 145 9.32 -9.52 1.26
N SER A 146 10.41 -9.63 0.49
CA SER A 146 11.73 -9.19 0.91
C SER A 146 11.79 -7.68 1.21
N PHE A 147 11.05 -6.85 0.47
CA PHE A 147 10.93 -5.43 0.75
C PHE A 147 10.25 -5.19 2.10
N TYR A 148 9.09 -5.77 2.34
CA TYR A 148 8.36 -5.56 3.59
C TYR A 148 9.11 -6.10 4.80
N GLN A 149 9.79 -7.25 4.69
CA GLN A 149 10.63 -7.79 5.76
C GLN A 149 11.80 -6.84 6.11
N ARG A 150 12.50 -6.28 5.11
CA ARG A 150 13.55 -5.27 5.35
C ARG A 150 13.02 -4.01 6.01
N GLU A 151 11.75 -3.69 5.76
CA GLU A 151 11.08 -2.55 6.41
C GLU A 151 10.41 -2.92 7.75
N GLY A 152 10.69 -4.11 8.30
CA GLY A 152 10.29 -4.51 9.64
C GLY A 152 8.89 -5.11 9.74
N PHE A 153 8.29 -5.55 8.64
CA PHE A 153 7.06 -6.35 8.67
C PHE A 153 7.38 -7.80 8.94
N GLU A 154 6.53 -8.44 9.74
CA GLU A 154 6.61 -9.86 10.09
C GLU A 154 5.43 -10.62 9.53
N ILE A 155 5.67 -11.83 9.02
CA ILE A 155 4.60 -12.74 8.57
C ILE A 155 3.85 -13.22 9.80
N GLN A 156 2.53 -13.08 9.80
CA GLN A 156 1.65 -13.52 10.88
C GLN A 156 0.92 -14.84 10.54
N SER A 157 0.47 -14.96 9.30
CA SER A 157 -0.28 -16.15 8.86
C SER A 157 -0.20 -16.33 7.35
N ASP A 158 -0.55 -17.53 6.92
CA ASP A 158 -0.85 -17.85 5.52
C ASP A 158 -2.31 -17.55 5.22
N GLY A 159 -2.59 -17.15 3.99
CA GLY A 159 -3.92 -16.87 3.47
C GLY A 159 -4.10 -17.36 2.04
N LEU A 160 -5.33 -17.23 1.57
CA LEU A 160 -5.73 -17.45 0.18
C LEU A 160 -6.55 -16.26 -0.29
N ASP A 161 -6.13 -15.63 -1.37
CA ASP A 161 -6.95 -14.64 -2.05
C ASP A 161 -8.05 -15.37 -2.85
N GLU A 162 -9.28 -15.28 -2.38
CA GLU A 162 -10.43 -15.96 -3.01
C GLU A 162 -10.71 -15.49 -4.43
N ALA A 163 -10.34 -14.23 -4.77
CA ALA A 163 -10.60 -13.66 -6.09
C ALA A 163 -9.65 -14.21 -7.17
N THR A 164 -8.43 -14.53 -6.79
CA THR A 164 -7.38 -15.01 -7.72
C THR A 164 -7.04 -16.50 -7.50
N GLY A 165 -7.37 -17.08 -6.34
CA GLY A 165 -6.97 -18.43 -5.94
C GLY A 165 -5.49 -18.53 -5.54
N GLU A 166 -4.78 -17.40 -5.41
CA GLU A 166 -3.36 -17.38 -5.09
C GLU A 166 -3.11 -17.35 -3.58
N LYS A 167 -2.07 -18.07 -3.14
CA LYS A 167 -1.64 -18.05 -1.74
C LYS A 167 -0.94 -16.74 -1.40
N GLU A 168 -1.22 -16.21 -0.22
CA GLU A 168 -0.66 -14.97 0.28
C GLU A 168 -0.15 -15.11 1.72
N TYR A 169 0.67 -14.15 2.16
CA TYR A 169 1.02 -13.94 3.55
C TYR A 169 0.31 -12.70 4.07
N ALA A 170 -0.29 -12.80 5.25
CA ALA A 170 -0.65 -11.64 6.04
C ALA A 170 0.60 -11.18 6.80
N MET A 171 0.94 -9.90 6.66
CA MET A 171 2.11 -9.30 7.31
C MET A 171 1.71 -8.09 8.15
N VAL A 172 2.40 -7.90 9.26
CA VAL A 172 2.16 -6.81 10.22
C VAL A 172 3.46 -6.09 10.56
N TRP A 173 3.39 -4.78 10.62
CA TRP A 173 4.40 -3.93 11.23
C TRP A 173 3.79 -3.19 12.42
N LYS A 174 4.53 -3.10 13.54
CA LYS A 174 4.16 -2.33 14.72
C LYS A 174 5.26 -1.33 15.05
N LYS A 175 4.84 -0.12 15.40
CA LYS A 175 5.77 0.89 15.89
C LYS A 175 6.35 0.42 17.22
N ASN A 176 7.66 0.24 17.30
CA ASN A 176 8.31 -0.10 18.55
C ASN A 176 8.05 1.04 19.55
N SER A 177 7.23 0.79 20.56
CA SER A 177 7.18 1.65 21.74
C SER A 177 8.50 1.45 22.48
N CYS A 178 9.43 2.39 22.37
CA CYS A 178 10.55 2.48 23.30
C CYS A 178 9.99 2.75 24.71
N PHE A 179 9.52 1.69 25.39
CA PHE A 179 9.36 1.76 26.83
C PHE A 179 10.77 1.76 27.41
N SER A 180 11.15 2.91 27.93
CA SER A 180 12.32 3.10 28.78
C SER A 180 12.33 2.05 29.89
N GLN A 181 13.18 1.03 29.76
CA GLN A 181 13.57 0.15 30.86
C GLN A 181 14.55 0.87 31.83
N ASN A 182 14.34 2.14 32.11
CA ASN A 182 15.15 2.92 33.03
C ASN A 182 14.35 3.51 34.20
N ALA A 183 13.45 2.72 34.81
CA ALA A 183 12.74 3.18 36.00
C ALA A 183 12.62 2.11 37.12
N LEU A 184 13.58 1.19 37.24
CA LEU A 184 13.59 0.21 38.34
C LEU A 184 14.96 -0.06 38.96
N ILE A 185 15.87 0.93 38.97
CA ILE A 185 17.06 0.87 39.84
C ILE A 185 17.20 2.21 40.56
N SER A 186 16.41 2.44 41.61
CA SER A 186 16.77 3.31 42.72
C SER A 186 15.66 3.31 43.79
N ARG A 187 15.58 2.26 44.58
CA ARG A 187 15.11 2.29 45.98
C ARG A 187 15.57 1.03 46.67
N SER A 188 16.80 1.06 47.13
CA SER A 188 17.27 0.26 48.27
C SER A 188 18.51 0.95 48.83
N PHE A 189 18.25 1.88 49.72
CA PHE A 189 19.10 2.21 50.88
C PHE A 189 18.20 2.89 51.91
#